data_f7009c71ab2d647c47f63f0fc237452c
#
_entry.id   f7009c71ab2d647c47f63f0fc237452c
#
_cell.length_a   1.000
_cell.length_b   1.000
_cell.length_c   1.000
_cell.angle_alpha   90.00
_cell.angle_beta   90.00
_cell.angle_gamma   90.00
#
_symmetry.space_group_name_H-M   'P 1'
#
loop_
_entity.id
_entity.type
_entity.pdbx_description
1 polymer ?
#
loop_
_entity_poly.entity_id
_entity_poly.type
_entity_poly.pdbx_seq_one_letter_code
_entity_poly.pdbx_strand_id
1 'polypeptide(L)'
;MLDIKRLRKDFEQIKSRLATRGEDISGLERFSELDEKRRAIIVKVEELKSRRNQVSQEVAQLKREKQDADHLIKETKEVSEKIKSLDEQLRNVEEDLEGILLTIPNVPHESVPVGDTEDDNVEIRTWGDVRSFEFESKAHWDLATDLGIVDFERASKVTGSRFVFYKGLGARLERALINFMMDLHHDEHGYEEVIPPFIVNRASMTGTGQLPKFEEDAFKIQGQDYFLIPTAEVPVTNLHRDEILTAEQLPIAYTAYSANFRSEAGSAGRDTRGLIRQHQFNKVELVRFVKPKDSYEALETLTGHAEKVLQLLNLPYRVLRMCTADLGFTAAKKYDIEVWIPSNDSYREISSCSNFEDFQARRANIKYRPEPKAKPEFVHTLNGSGLAVGRTVAAILENYQEEDGSVVIPEVLRPYMGNTEKITVK
;
A
#
# COMPACT_ATOMS: atom_id res chain seq x y z
N MET A 1 -1.04 -11.31 -0.22
CA MET A 1 -0.27 -12.59 -0.23
C MET A 1 -0.45 -13.31 -1.54
N LEU A 2 0.47 -14.20 -1.88
CA LEU A 2 0.41 -14.93 -3.15
C LEU A 2 -0.68 -16.02 -3.13
N ASP A 3 -1.17 -16.38 -4.33
CA ASP A 3 -2.11 -17.50 -4.50
C ASP A 3 -1.41 -18.85 -4.33
N ILE A 4 -1.84 -19.64 -3.37
CA ILE A 4 -1.29 -20.98 -3.09
C ILE A 4 -1.39 -21.90 -4.32
N LYS A 5 -2.46 -21.82 -5.12
CA LYS A 5 -2.63 -22.64 -6.31
C LYS A 5 -1.65 -22.26 -7.41
N ARG A 6 -1.44 -20.94 -7.59
CA ARG A 6 -0.44 -20.41 -8.51
C ARG A 6 0.97 -20.78 -8.07
N LEU A 7 1.28 -20.67 -6.76
CA LEU A 7 2.56 -21.10 -6.21
C LEU A 7 2.85 -22.57 -6.48
N ARG A 8 1.86 -23.47 -6.34
CA ARG A 8 2.05 -24.90 -6.65
C ARG A 8 2.31 -25.16 -8.12
N LYS A 9 1.57 -24.47 -8.99
CA LYS A 9 1.60 -24.73 -10.44
C LYS A 9 2.86 -24.20 -11.09
N ASP A 10 3.26 -22.98 -10.69
CA ASP A 10 4.26 -22.19 -11.38
C ASP A 10 5.46 -21.88 -10.45
N PHE A 11 5.79 -22.80 -9.51
CA PHE A 11 6.74 -22.57 -8.41
C PHE A 11 8.10 -22.06 -8.89
N GLU A 12 8.74 -22.74 -9.84
CA GLU A 12 10.08 -22.36 -10.32
C GLU A 12 10.08 -21.01 -11.04
N GLN A 13 9.03 -20.73 -11.81
CA GLN A 13 8.88 -19.44 -12.48
C GLN A 13 8.70 -18.30 -11.47
N ILE A 14 7.86 -18.50 -10.46
CA ILE A 14 7.64 -17.52 -9.38
C ILE A 14 8.93 -17.31 -8.58
N LYS A 15 9.61 -18.40 -8.20
CA LYS A 15 10.90 -18.36 -7.49
C LYS A 15 11.94 -17.57 -8.27
N SER A 16 12.09 -17.85 -9.56
CA SER A 16 13.03 -17.13 -10.45
C SER A 16 12.68 -15.64 -10.53
N ARG A 17 11.37 -15.30 -10.65
CA ARG A 17 10.93 -13.91 -10.75
C ARG A 17 11.09 -13.16 -9.43
N LEU A 18 10.81 -13.80 -8.30
CA LEU A 18 11.02 -13.20 -6.97
C LEU A 18 12.50 -13.01 -6.65
N ALA A 19 13.37 -13.91 -7.12
CA ALA A 19 14.83 -13.76 -6.92
C ALA A 19 15.38 -12.47 -7.54
N THR A 20 14.73 -11.91 -8.59
CA THR A 20 15.16 -10.64 -9.19
C THR A 20 14.88 -9.41 -8.30
N ARG A 21 14.17 -9.57 -7.17
CA ARG A 21 13.93 -8.48 -6.22
C ARG A 21 15.11 -8.21 -5.27
N GLY A 22 16.08 -9.12 -5.21
CA GLY A 22 17.19 -9.03 -4.26
C GLY A 22 16.79 -9.23 -2.79
N GLU A 23 15.54 -9.58 -2.52
CA GLU A 23 15.03 -9.83 -1.16
C GLU A 23 15.19 -11.31 -0.76
N ASP A 24 15.14 -11.58 0.56
CA ASP A 24 15.11 -12.96 1.07
C ASP A 24 13.81 -13.66 0.66
N ILE A 25 13.95 -14.74 -0.09
CA ILE A 25 12.85 -15.59 -0.56
C ILE A 25 12.87 -16.99 0.05
N SER A 26 13.64 -17.22 1.11
CA SER A 26 13.73 -18.51 1.82
C SER A 26 12.37 -19.03 2.29
N GLY A 27 11.42 -18.14 2.54
CA GLY A 27 10.02 -18.47 2.82
C GLY A 27 9.35 -19.35 1.76
N LEU A 28 9.80 -19.30 0.49
CA LEU A 28 9.23 -20.14 -0.59
C LEU A 28 9.54 -21.64 -0.42
N GLU A 29 10.75 -21.99 0.02
CA GLU A 29 11.12 -23.39 0.24
C GLU A 29 10.34 -23.96 1.42
N ARG A 30 10.25 -23.20 2.51
CA ARG A 30 9.43 -23.56 3.67
C ARG A 30 7.94 -23.66 3.35
N PHE A 31 7.44 -22.79 2.45
CA PHE A 31 6.09 -22.90 1.92
C PHE A 31 5.85 -24.27 1.27
N SER A 32 6.77 -24.72 0.40
CA SER A 32 6.63 -26.00 -0.31
C SER A 32 6.52 -27.18 0.66
N GLU A 33 7.41 -27.23 1.66
CA GLU A 33 7.38 -28.28 2.70
C GLU A 33 6.07 -28.31 3.50
N LEU A 34 5.60 -27.12 3.92
CA LEU A 34 4.36 -27.00 4.70
C LEU A 34 3.13 -27.35 3.86
N ASP A 35 3.11 -26.95 2.59
CA ASP A 35 2.01 -27.26 1.70
C ASP A 35 1.92 -28.77 1.39
N GLU A 36 3.05 -29.45 1.23
CA GLU A 36 3.08 -30.90 1.08
C GLU A 36 2.56 -31.59 2.35
N LYS A 37 3.01 -31.15 3.52
CA LYS A 37 2.53 -31.66 4.83
C LYS A 37 1.03 -31.42 5.00
N ARG A 38 0.55 -30.22 4.68
CA ARG A 38 -0.88 -29.88 4.69
C ARG A 38 -1.71 -30.84 3.84
N ARG A 39 -1.31 -31.05 2.59
CA ARG A 39 -2.01 -31.95 1.66
C ARG A 39 -2.03 -33.40 2.15
N ALA A 40 -0.90 -33.88 2.68
CA ALA A 40 -0.83 -35.24 3.22
C ALA A 40 -1.77 -35.43 4.42
N ILE A 41 -1.87 -34.42 5.31
CA ILE A 41 -2.80 -34.47 6.46
C ILE A 41 -4.25 -34.46 5.96
N ILE A 42 -4.61 -33.61 5.00
CA ILE A 42 -5.97 -33.53 4.42
C ILE A 42 -6.40 -34.88 3.87
N VAL A 43 -5.58 -35.51 3.02
CA VAL A 43 -5.86 -36.82 2.44
C VAL A 43 -6.12 -37.84 3.55
N LYS A 44 -5.26 -37.87 4.58
CA LYS A 44 -5.40 -38.84 5.68
C LYS A 44 -6.65 -38.59 6.53
N VAL A 45 -7.03 -37.34 6.73
CA VAL A 45 -8.26 -36.98 7.45
C VAL A 45 -9.49 -37.39 6.64
N GLU A 46 -9.50 -37.22 5.32
CA GLU A 46 -10.59 -37.65 4.44
C GLU A 46 -10.76 -39.17 4.43
N GLU A 47 -9.66 -39.93 4.33
CA GLU A 47 -9.65 -41.37 4.43
C GLU A 47 -10.25 -41.85 5.76
N LEU A 48 -9.80 -41.26 6.89
CA LEU A 48 -10.32 -41.62 8.21
C LEU A 48 -11.80 -41.22 8.39
N LYS A 49 -12.22 -40.09 7.87
CA LYS A 49 -13.65 -39.68 7.88
C LYS A 49 -14.52 -40.64 7.05
N SER A 50 -14.03 -41.09 5.90
CA SER A 50 -14.69 -42.11 5.08
C SER A 50 -14.80 -43.42 5.84
N ARG A 51 -13.69 -43.91 6.44
CA ARG A 51 -13.68 -45.15 7.24
C ARG A 51 -14.64 -45.06 8.43
N ARG A 52 -14.61 -43.95 9.18
CA ARG A 52 -15.55 -43.73 10.29
C ARG A 52 -17.01 -43.81 9.85
N ASN A 53 -17.35 -43.24 8.71
CA ASN A 53 -18.71 -43.29 8.20
C ASN A 53 -19.14 -44.73 7.82
N GLN A 54 -18.25 -45.50 7.19
CA GLN A 54 -18.48 -46.92 6.88
C GLN A 54 -18.72 -47.76 8.15
N VAL A 55 -17.77 -47.66 9.10
CA VAL A 55 -17.86 -48.38 10.38
C VAL A 55 -19.13 -47.99 11.15
N SER A 56 -19.51 -46.71 11.12
CA SER A 56 -20.74 -46.23 11.77
C SER A 56 -22.01 -46.87 11.14
N GLN A 57 -22.01 -47.07 9.82
CA GLN A 57 -23.11 -47.78 9.13
C GLN A 57 -23.15 -49.28 9.50
N GLU A 58 -21.98 -49.94 9.56
CA GLU A 58 -21.85 -51.33 9.99
C GLU A 58 -22.33 -51.55 11.43
N VAL A 59 -21.94 -50.64 12.36
CA VAL A 59 -22.45 -50.64 13.75
C VAL A 59 -23.96 -50.50 13.80
N ALA A 60 -24.53 -49.60 13.00
CA ALA A 60 -25.99 -49.42 12.94
C ALA A 60 -26.73 -50.65 12.42
N GLN A 61 -26.13 -51.35 11.45
CA GLN A 61 -26.70 -52.61 10.92
C GLN A 61 -26.65 -53.74 11.95
N LEU A 62 -25.46 -54.00 12.55
CA LEU A 62 -25.29 -55.04 13.58
C LEU A 62 -26.22 -54.82 14.77
N LYS A 63 -26.39 -53.57 15.23
CA LYS A 63 -27.34 -53.26 16.30
C LYS A 63 -28.80 -53.55 15.93
N ARG A 64 -29.19 -53.32 14.68
CA ARG A 64 -30.56 -53.70 14.19
C ARG A 64 -30.72 -55.20 14.18
N GLU A 65 -29.67 -55.95 13.84
CA GLU A 65 -29.65 -57.42 13.80
C GLU A 65 -29.42 -58.02 15.19
N LYS A 66 -29.29 -57.20 16.23
CA LYS A 66 -29.00 -57.61 17.64
C LYS A 66 -27.68 -58.37 17.77
N GLN A 67 -26.73 -58.10 16.90
CA GLN A 67 -25.37 -58.66 16.93
C GLN A 67 -24.42 -57.77 17.71
N ASP A 68 -23.32 -58.36 18.20
CA ASP A 68 -22.27 -57.60 18.90
C ASP A 68 -21.51 -56.67 17.96
N ALA A 69 -21.40 -55.40 18.37
CA ALA A 69 -20.72 -54.35 17.62
C ALA A 69 -19.60 -53.66 18.44
N ASP A 70 -19.23 -54.18 19.59
CA ASP A 70 -18.33 -53.50 20.54
C ASP A 70 -16.95 -53.23 19.93
N HIS A 71 -16.41 -54.16 19.13
CA HIS A 71 -15.14 -53.96 18.45
C HIS A 71 -15.17 -52.78 17.45
N LEU A 72 -16.27 -52.60 16.66
CA LEU A 72 -16.46 -51.52 15.74
C LEU A 72 -16.72 -50.19 16.44
N ILE A 73 -17.38 -50.21 17.58
CA ILE A 73 -17.55 -49.02 18.43
C ILE A 73 -16.18 -48.53 18.95
N LYS A 74 -15.32 -49.46 19.36
CA LYS A 74 -13.96 -49.14 19.80
C LYS A 74 -13.13 -48.57 18.63
N GLU A 75 -13.18 -49.20 17.44
CA GLU A 75 -12.54 -48.71 16.22
C GLU A 75 -13.03 -47.30 15.88
N THR A 76 -14.33 -47.05 15.93
CA THR A 76 -14.90 -45.71 15.67
C THR A 76 -14.36 -44.66 16.61
N LYS A 77 -14.18 -45.00 17.88
CA LYS A 77 -13.60 -44.11 18.89
C LYS A 77 -12.14 -43.80 18.57
N GLU A 78 -11.32 -44.84 18.32
CA GLU A 78 -9.91 -44.66 17.94
C GLU A 78 -9.73 -43.84 16.69
N VAL A 79 -10.53 -44.06 15.65
CA VAL A 79 -10.55 -43.29 14.41
C VAL A 79 -10.93 -41.82 14.69
N SER A 80 -11.92 -41.58 15.56
CA SER A 80 -12.34 -40.23 15.91
C SER A 80 -11.27 -39.47 16.67
N GLU A 81 -10.53 -40.13 17.57
CA GLU A 81 -9.38 -39.53 18.28
C GLU A 81 -8.23 -39.18 17.31
N LYS A 82 -7.94 -40.07 16.32
CA LYS A 82 -6.96 -39.78 15.26
C LYS A 82 -7.36 -38.60 14.40
N ILE A 83 -8.63 -38.51 13.99
CA ILE A 83 -9.16 -37.36 13.23
C ILE A 83 -8.95 -36.06 14.01
N LYS A 84 -9.31 -36.03 15.32
CA LYS A 84 -9.13 -34.85 16.16
C LYS A 84 -7.67 -34.41 16.24
N SER A 85 -6.75 -35.35 16.43
CA SER A 85 -5.31 -35.06 16.47
C SER A 85 -4.78 -34.52 15.14
N LEU A 86 -5.24 -35.09 14.01
CA LEU A 86 -4.85 -34.61 12.68
C LEU A 86 -5.47 -33.25 12.33
N ASP A 87 -6.72 -32.98 12.73
CA ASP A 87 -7.36 -31.69 12.55
C ASP A 87 -6.61 -30.59 13.34
N GLU A 88 -6.06 -30.90 14.53
CA GLU A 88 -5.21 -30.00 15.30
C GLU A 88 -3.85 -29.74 14.61
N GLN A 89 -3.22 -30.81 14.09
CA GLN A 89 -1.99 -30.68 13.30
C GLN A 89 -2.22 -29.88 12.02
N LEU A 90 -3.36 -30.07 11.36
CA LEU A 90 -3.73 -29.31 10.16
C LEU A 90 -3.84 -27.82 10.46
N ARG A 91 -4.51 -27.46 11.55
CA ARG A 91 -4.64 -26.05 11.98
C ARG A 91 -3.29 -25.41 12.21
N ASN A 92 -2.37 -26.08 12.95
CA ASN A 92 -1.04 -25.55 13.20
C ASN A 92 -0.24 -25.37 11.89
N VAL A 93 -0.33 -26.31 10.95
CA VAL A 93 0.33 -26.20 9.65
C VAL A 93 -0.28 -25.07 8.81
N GLU A 94 -1.59 -24.84 8.89
CA GLU A 94 -2.26 -23.73 8.18
C GLU A 94 -1.88 -22.37 8.79
N GLU A 95 -1.75 -22.26 10.09
CA GLU A 95 -1.24 -21.06 10.77
C GLU A 95 0.22 -20.75 10.38
N ASP A 96 1.10 -21.77 10.38
CA ASP A 96 2.48 -21.62 9.93
C ASP A 96 2.56 -21.21 8.45
N LEU A 97 1.73 -21.82 7.61
CA LEU A 97 1.66 -21.53 6.19
C LEU A 97 1.20 -20.10 5.91
N GLU A 98 0.18 -19.63 6.62
CA GLU A 98 -0.29 -18.25 6.54
C GLU A 98 0.80 -17.28 6.98
N GLY A 99 1.47 -17.55 8.10
CA GLY A 99 2.59 -16.74 8.60
C GLY A 99 3.68 -16.56 7.56
N ILE A 100 4.07 -17.64 6.86
CA ILE A 100 5.07 -17.56 5.78
C ILE A 100 4.56 -16.80 4.57
N LEU A 101 3.33 -17.05 4.12
CA LEU A 101 2.74 -16.34 2.99
C LEU A 101 2.65 -14.83 3.22
N LEU A 102 2.54 -14.40 4.47
CA LEU A 102 2.57 -12.98 4.83
C LEU A 102 3.96 -12.34 4.71
N THR A 103 5.04 -13.12 4.67
CA THR A 103 6.41 -12.62 4.52
C THR A 103 6.95 -12.67 3.10
N ILE A 104 6.28 -13.38 2.18
CA ILE A 104 6.71 -13.47 0.78
C ILE A 104 6.20 -12.23 0.02
N PRO A 105 7.08 -11.49 -0.70
CA PRO A 105 6.69 -10.32 -1.47
C PRO A 105 5.83 -10.68 -2.70
N ASN A 106 5.19 -9.67 -3.29
CA ASN A 106 4.43 -9.86 -4.52
C ASN A 106 5.35 -10.15 -5.71
N VAL A 107 4.85 -10.91 -6.69
CA VAL A 107 5.59 -11.27 -7.90
C VAL A 107 5.64 -10.07 -8.84
N PRO A 108 6.83 -9.61 -9.26
CA PRO A 108 6.93 -8.55 -10.25
C PRO A 108 6.26 -8.95 -11.56
N HIS A 109 5.45 -8.03 -12.15
CA HIS A 109 4.86 -8.24 -13.46
C HIS A 109 5.95 -8.34 -14.55
N GLU A 110 5.69 -9.06 -15.63
CA GLU A 110 6.67 -9.30 -16.71
C GLU A 110 7.22 -8.02 -17.36
N SER A 111 6.42 -6.94 -17.39
CA SER A 111 6.82 -5.64 -17.93
C SER A 111 7.74 -4.82 -17.01
N VAL A 112 8.00 -5.30 -15.79
CA VAL A 112 8.91 -4.63 -14.84
C VAL A 112 10.34 -4.98 -15.21
N PRO A 113 11.22 -3.98 -15.43
CA PRO A 113 12.62 -4.22 -15.75
C PRO A 113 13.34 -4.88 -14.57
N VAL A 114 14.24 -5.80 -14.87
CA VAL A 114 15.11 -6.38 -13.87
C VAL A 114 16.22 -5.36 -13.56
N GLY A 115 16.48 -5.12 -12.27
CA GLY A 115 17.50 -4.21 -11.81
C GLY A 115 17.87 -4.51 -10.36
N ASP A 116 19.06 -4.07 -9.94
CA ASP A 116 19.64 -4.34 -8.62
C ASP A 116 19.54 -3.14 -7.68
N THR A 117 19.40 -1.92 -8.22
CA THR A 117 19.35 -0.66 -7.45
C THR A 117 18.33 0.32 -8.03
N GLU A 118 18.10 1.45 -7.32
CA GLU A 118 17.27 2.56 -7.80
C GLU A 118 17.77 3.20 -9.10
N ASP A 119 19.07 3.07 -9.43
CA ASP A 119 19.64 3.57 -10.66
C ASP A 119 19.18 2.79 -11.92
N ASP A 120 18.63 1.58 -11.74
CA ASP A 120 18.07 0.76 -12.81
C ASP A 120 16.59 1.09 -13.11
N ASN A 121 16.01 2.06 -12.40
CA ASN A 121 14.68 2.57 -12.69
C ASN A 121 14.66 3.26 -14.05
N VAL A 122 13.60 3.05 -14.82
CA VAL A 122 13.51 3.53 -16.21
C VAL A 122 12.65 4.76 -16.28
N GLU A 123 13.25 5.89 -16.69
CA GLU A 123 12.50 7.10 -17.03
C GLU A 123 11.64 6.83 -18.27
N ILE A 124 10.32 7.03 -18.15
CA ILE A 124 9.37 6.77 -19.24
C ILE A 124 8.79 8.03 -19.87
N ARG A 125 8.77 9.14 -19.13
CA ARG A 125 8.39 10.46 -19.63
C ARG A 125 8.78 11.58 -18.68
N THR A 126 8.92 12.77 -19.23
CA THR A 126 9.13 14.04 -18.51
C THR A 126 8.07 15.04 -18.93
N TRP A 127 7.82 16.04 -18.09
CA TRP A 127 6.93 17.15 -18.40
C TRP A 127 7.41 18.44 -17.74
N GLY A 128 7.24 19.55 -18.46
CA GLY A 128 7.59 20.90 -18.02
C GLY A 128 9.07 21.23 -18.17
N ASP A 129 9.36 22.53 -18.19
CA ASP A 129 10.71 23.05 -18.32
C ASP A 129 11.25 23.42 -16.95
N VAL A 130 12.46 22.96 -16.66
CA VAL A 130 13.17 23.34 -15.44
C VAL A 130 13.55 24.81 -15.50
N ARG A 131 13.06 25.60 -14.54
CA ARG A 131 13.37 27.02 -14.43
C ARG A 131 14.85 27.25 -14.11
N SER A 132 15.55 28.06 -14.88
CA SER A 132 16.84 28.62 -14.54
C SER A 132 16.66 29.93 -13.78
N PHE A 133 17.46 30.13 -12.73
CA PHE A 133 17.47 31.37 -11.95
C PHE A 133 18.66 32.22 -12.33
N GLU A 134 18.47 33.54 -12.46
CA GLU A 134 19.54 34.52 -12.63
C GLU A 134 20.16 34.99 -11.26
N PHE A 135 19.65 34.43 -10.18
CA PHE A 135 20.05 34.66 -8.80
C PHE A 135 20.31 33.32 -8.07
N GLU A 136 20.98 33.39 -6.93
CA GLU A 136 21.21 32.20 -6.09
C GLU A 136 19.89 31.74 -5.44
N SER A 137 19.37 30.60 -5.91
CA SER A 137 18.12 30.03 -5.40
C SER A 137 18.33 29.44 -4.00
N LYS A 138 17.38 29.72 -3.09
CA LYS A 138 17.37 29.18 -1.73
C LYS A 138 16.62 27.85 -1.68
N ALA A 139 17.03 27.01 -0.74
CA ALA A 139 16.28 25.81 -0.40
C ALA A 139 14.96 26.14 0.32
N HIS A 140 13.95 25.29 0.17
CA HIS A 140 12.61 25.51 0.73
C HIS A 140 12.59 25.72 2.25
N TRP A 141 13.50 25.11 3.00
CA TRP A 141 13.56 25.31 4.45
C TRP A 141 14.07 26.70 4.84
N ASP A 142 15.01 27.28 4.09
CA ASP A 142 15.48 28.65 4.32
C ASP A 142 14.40 29.65 3.90
N LEU A 143 13.83 29.51 2.70
CA LEU A 143 12.70 30.33 2.22
C LEU A 143 11.53 30.33 3.19
N ALA A 144 11.08 29.14 3.62
CA ALA A 144 9.94 29.00 4.51
C ALA A 144 10.19 29.63 5.89
N THR A 145 11.44 29.60 6.36
CA THR A 145 11.86 30.23 7.62
C THR A 145 11.92 31.76 7.47
N ASP A 146 12.55 32.28 6.40
CA ASP A 146 12.64 33.70 6.10
C ASP A 146 11.26 34.34 5.91
N LEU A 147 10.34 33.64 5.24
CA LEU A 147 8.94 34.06 5.07
C LEU A 147 8.10 33.94 6.35
N GLY A 148 8.62 33.27 7.39
CA GLY A 148 7.92 33.05 8.65
C GLY A 148 6.69 32.10 8.52
N ILE A 149 6.65 31.27 7.49
CA ILE A 149 5.51 30.39 7.18
C ILE A 149 5.66 28.98 7.73
N VAL A 150 6.86 28.60 8.18
CA VAL A 150 7.12 27.38 8.95
C VAL A 150 7.95 27.66 10.19
N ASP A 151 7.92 26.73 11.16
CA ASP A 151 8.67 26.85 12.41
C ASP A 151 9.18 25.46 12.83
N PHE A 152 10.37 25.12 12.40
CA PHE A 152 11.03 23.85 12.73
C PHE A 152 11.53 23.81 14.18
N GLU A 153 12.00 24.98 14.71
CA GLU A 153 12.54 25.05 16.07
C GLU A 153 11.47 24.76 17.11
N ARG A 154 10.29 25.41 16.99
CA ARG A 154 9.18 25.16 17.91
C ARG A 154 8.58 23.77 17.72
N ALA A 155 8.56 23.22 16.51
CA ALA A 155 8.16 21.84 16.26
C ALA A 155 9.09 20.86 16.97
N SER A 156 10.40 21.08 16.90
CA SER A 156 11.38 20.26 17.61
C SER A 156 11.20 20.30 19.13
N LYS A 157 10.85 21.47 19.68
CA LYS A 157 10.54 21.63 21.11
C LYS A 157 9.30 20.84 21.53
N VAL A 158 8.27 20.76 20.66
CA VAL A 158 6.99 20.10 20.99
C VAL A 158 7.06 18.60 20.84
N THR A 159 7.71 18.10 19.79
CA THR A 159 7.67 16.68 19.45
C THR A 159 9.05 16.08 19.19
N GLY A 160 9.99 16.86 18.65
CA GLY A 160 11.31 16.37 18.22
C GLY A 160 11.64 16.79 16.78
N SER A 161 12.72 16.23 16.23
CA SER A 161 13.13 16.46 14.85
C SER A 161 12.13 15.85 13.85
N ARG A 162 12.18 16.32 12.59
CA ARG A 162 11.32 15.84 11.49
C ARG A 162 9.82 16.08 11.70
N PHE A 163 9.47 17.08 12.51
CA PHE A 163 8.13 17.66 12.62
C PHE A 163 8.17 19.13 12.22
N VAL A 164 7.04 19.68 11.84
CA VAL A 164 6.93 21.06 11.37
C VAL A 164 5.66 21.72 11.89
N PHE A 165 5.75 23.01 12.23
CA PHE A 165 4.59 23.88 12.34
C PHE A 165 4.46 24.72 11.06
N TYR A 166 3.38 24.58 10.34
CA TYR A 166 2.99 25.56 9.32
C TYR A 166 2.28 26.73 9.99
N LYS A 167 2.58 27.95 9.55
CA LYS A 167 2.05 29.19 10.16
C LYS A 167 1.52 30.15 9.10
N GLY A 168 0.49 30.90 9.43
CA GLY A 168 -0.05 31.95 8.57
C GLY A 168 -0.34 31.48 7.14
N LEU A 169 0.29 32.12 6.15
CA LEU A 169 0.14 31.75 4.75
C LEU A 169 0.70 30.37 4.40
N GLY A 170 1.66 29.84 5.16
CA GLY A 170 2.15 28.47 4.99
C GLY A 170 1.08 27.43 5.37
N ALA A 171 0.41 27.63 6.50
CA ALA A 171 -0.70 26.76 6.90
C ALA A 171 -1.89 26.87 5.92
N ARG A 172 -2.11 28.07 5.36
CA ARG A 172 -3.12 28.25 4.33
C ARG A 172 -2.75 27.58 3.02
N LEU A 173 -1.49 27.61 2.60
CA LEU A 173 -0.99 26.93 1.40
C LEU A 173 -1.13 25.41 1.52
N GLU A 174 -0.77 24.83 2.67
CA GLU A 174 -0.93 23.41 2.96
C GLU A 174 -2.41 22.99 2.80
N ARG A 175 -3.33 23.73 3.41
CA ARG A 175 -4.76 23.50 3.31
C ARG A 175 -5.30 23.75 1.88
N ALA A 176 -4.80 24.76 1.20
CA ALA A 176 -5.18 25.09 -0.18
C ALA A 176 -4.83 23.93 -1.14
N LEU A 177 -3.65 23.35 -0.97
CA LEU A 177 -3.22 22.17 -1.74
C LEU A 177 -4.10 20.95 -1.45
N ILE A 178 -4.41 20.68 -0.19
CA ILE A 178 -5.30 19.57 0.17
C ILE A 178 -6.66 19.75 -0.51
N ASN A 179 -7.30 20.91 -0.37
CA ASN A 179 -8.61 21.17 -0.95
C ASN A 179 -8.56 21.09 -2.49
N PHE A 180 -7.57 21.72 -3.11
CA PHE A 180 -7.39 21.67 -4.57
C PHE A 180 -7.24 20.25 -5.10
N MET A 181 -6.41 19.43 -4.46
CA MET A 181 -6.21 18.03 -4.87
C MET A 181 -7.48 17.20 -4.66
N MET A 182 -8.17 17.37 -3.53
CA MET A 182 -9.41 16.66 -3.24
C MET A 182 -10.51 17.03 -4.24
N ASP A 183 -10.73 18.33 -4.49
CA ASP A 183 -11.72 18.82 -5.46
C ASP A 183 -11.40 18.31 -6.87
N LEU A 184 -10.13 18.40 -7.31
CA LEU A 184 -9.72 17.91 -8.64
C LEU A 184 -10.00 16.42 -8.82
N HIS A 185 -9.66 15.60 -7.83
CA HIS A 185 -9.87 14.16 -7.94
C HIS A 185 -11.34 13.78 -7.84
N HIS A 186 -12.12 14.49 -7.04
CA HIS A 186 -13.56 14.27 -6.94
C HIS A 186 -14.31 14.75 -8.20
N ASP A 187 -14.14 16.03 -8.56
CA ASP A 187 -14.96 16.68 -9.58
C ASP A 187 -14.56 16.29 -11.01
N GLU A 188 -13.26 16.17 -11.30
CA GLU A 188 -12.76 15.92 -12.66
C GLU A 188 -12.37 14.47 -12.91
N HIS A 189 -11.82 13.77 -11.90
CA HIS A 189 -11.33 12.41 -12.07
C HIS A 189 -12.31 11.32 -11.62
N GLY A 190 -13.46 11.71 -11.03
CA GLY A 190 -14.55 10.82 -10.66
C GLY A 190 -14.27 9.90 -9.46
N TYR A 191 -13.40 10.32 -8.54
CA TYR A 191 -13.19 9.61 -7.28
C TYR A 191 -14.25 10.04 -6.26
N GLU A 192 -14.76 9.07 -5.50
CA GLU A 192 -15.57 9.35 -4.32
C GLU A 192 -14.67 9.78 -3.17
N GLU A 193 -14.97 10.94 -2.56
CA GLU A 193 -14.23 11.42 -1.38
C GLU A 193 -14.64 10.64 -0.14
N VAL A 194 -13.64 10.17 0.62
CA VAL A 194 -13.85 9.50 1.91
C VAL A 194 -12.94 10.10 2.99
N ILE A 195 -13.43 10.19 4.21
CA ILE A 195 -12.65 10.62 5.38
C ILE A 195 -12.42 9.39 6.28
N PRO A 196 -11.23 8.78 6.21
CA PRO A 196 -10.94 7.57 6.97
C PRO A 196 -10.51 7.85 8.41
N PRO A 197 -10.60 6.88 9.32
CA PRO A 197 -9.94 6.96 10.61
C PRO A 197 -8.40 6.92 10.44
N PHE A 198 -7.67 7.68 11.29
CA PHE A 198 -6.20 7.71 11.26
C PHE A 198 -5.57 6.70 12.23
N ILE A 199 -6.38 5.98 12.97
CA ILE A 199 -5.99 4.85 13.83
C ILE A 199 -6.67 3.60 13.29
N VAL A 200 -5.87 2.54 13.09
CA VAL A 200 -6.35 1.27 12.54
C VAL A 200 -5.89 0.09 13.38
N ASN A 201 -6.59 -1.04 13.27
CA ASN A 201 -6.20 -2.28 13.94
C ASN A 201 -5.14 -3.06 13.12
N ARG A 202 -4.55 -4.07 13.77
CA ARG A 202 -3.54 -4.97 13.16
C ARG A 202 -4.03 -5.62 11.86
N ALA A 203 -5.29 -6.07 11.83
CA ALA A 203 -5.85 -6.70 10.64
C ALA A 203 -5.85 -5.76 9.41
N SER A 204 -6.11 -4.47 9.62
CA SER A 204 -6.04 -3.48 8.54
C SER A 204 -4.61 -3.25 8.05
N MET A 205 -3.63 -3.16 8.97
CA MET A 205 -2.21 -3.07 8.61
C MET A 205 -1.72 -4.31 7.86
N THR A 206 -2.19 -5.49 8.24
CA THR A 206 -1.88 -6.76 7.56
C THR A 206 -2.53 -6.83 6.19
N GLY A 207 -3.77 -6.37 6.06
CA GLY A 207 -4.55 -6.39 4.82
C GLY A 207 -3.87 -5.66 3.66
N THR A 208 -3.19 -4.56 3.91
CA THR A 208 -2.44 -3.81 2.90
C THR A 208 -0.95 -4.17 2.83
N GLY A 209 -0.46 -5.08 3.71
CA GLY A 209 0.92 -5.57 3.66
C GLY A 209 1.93 -4.75 4.45
N GLN A 210 1.49 -3.82 5.29
CA GLN A 210 2.37 -3.10 6.22
C GLN A 210 2.93 -4.06 7.28
N LEU A 211 2.09 -4.95 7.80
CA LEU A 211 2.47 -5.99 8.73
C LEU A 211 2.53 -7.37 8.04
N PRO A 212 3.42 -8.27 8.53
CA PRO A 212 4.34 -8.11 9.66
C PRO A 212 5.63 -7.34 9.33
N LYS A 213 5.99 -7.14 8.05
CA LYS A 213 7.33 -6.72 7.60
C LYS A 213 7.78 -5.37 8.15
N PHE A 214 6.88 -4.38 8.25
CA PHE A 214 7.20 -2.99 8.60
C PHE A 214 6.69 -2.58 9.99
N GLU A 215 6.64 -3.51 10.96
CA GLU A 215 6.15 -3.20 12.31
C GLU A 215 7.04 -2.16 13.03
N GLU A 216 8.34 -2.14 12.75
CA GLU A 216 9.30 -1.19 13.34
C GLU A 216 9.12 0.24 12.80
N ASP A 217 8.59 0.38 11.57
CA ASP A 217 8.28 1.68 10.96
C ASP A 217 6.93 2.25 11.40
N ALA A 218 6.10 1.48 12.08
CA ALA A 218 4.77 1.87 12.48
C ALA A 218 4.75 2.49 13.89
N PHE A 219 4.02 3.60 14.07
CA PHE A 219 3.67 4.11 15.39
C PHE A 219 2.52 3.28 15.99
N LYS A 220 2.82 2.53 17.05
CA LYS A 220 1.87 1.67 17.76
C LYS A 220 1.31 2.37 19.00
N ILE A 221 0.01 2.22 19.24
CA ILE A 221 -0.65 2.73 20.46
C ILE A 221 -0.30 1.81 21.64
N GLN A 222 0.27 2.37 22.68
CA GLN A 222 0.63 1.61 23.87
C GLN A 222 -0.60 1.01 24.57
N GLY A 223 -0.53 -0.28 24.91
CA GLY A 223 -1.61 -0.99 25.60
C GLY A 223 -2.78 -1.45 24.73
N GLN A 224 -2.71 -1.18 23.41
CA GLN A 224 -3.71 -1.61 22.45
C GLN A 224 -3.03 -2.12 21.16
N ASP A 225 -3.71 -2.98 20.40
CA ASP A 225 -3.20 -3.46 19.12
C ASP A 225 -3.69 -2.55 17.97
N TYR A 226 -3.46 -1.25 18.14
CA TYR A 226 -3.76 -0.19 17.18
C TYR A 226 -2.51 0.54 16.72
N PHE A 227 -2.58 1.11 15.51
CA PHE A 227 -1.49 1.79 14.85
C PHE A 227 -1.97 3.12 14.28
N LEU A 228 -1.12 4.15 14.30
CA LEU A 228 -1.31 5.33 13.46
C LEU A 228 -1.02 4.95 12.00
N ILE A 229 -1.85 5.42 11.08
CA ILE A 229 -1.72 5.05 9.67
C ILE A 229 -0.47 5.65 9.03
N PRO A 230 0.30 4.89 8.22
CA PRO A 230 1.40 5.42 7.41
C PRO A 230 0.92 6.03 6.08
N THR A 231 -0.32 5.78 5.69
CA THR A 231 -0.99 6.20 4.45
C THR A 231 -2.49 5.93 4.55
N ALA A 232 -3.32 6.74 3.90
CA ALA A 232 -4.75 6.48 3.79
C ALA A 232 -5.08 5.20 3.01
N GLU A 233 -4.14 4.67 2.22
CA GLU A 233 -4.26 3.35 1.59
C GLU A 233 -4.75 2.29 2.59
N VAL A 234 -4.22 2.29 3.81
CA VAL A 234 -4.55 1.28 4.82
C VAL A 234 -6.03 1.28 5.17
N PRO A 235 -6.63 2.34 5.71
CA PRO A 235 -8.04 2.33 6.04
C PRO A 235 -8.94 2.25 4.81
N VAL A 236 -8.61 2.92 3.71
CA VAL A 236 -9.46 2.97 2.51
C VAL A 236 -9.51 1.62 1.80
N THR A 237 -8.39 0.91 1.67
CA THR A 237 -8.41 -0.45 1.11
C THR A 237 -9.19 -1.42 1.99
N ASN A 238 -9.08 -1.29 3.32
CA ASN A 238 -9.79 -2.14 4.27
C ASN A 238 -11.29 -1.78 4.44
N LEU A 239 -11.78 -0.71 3.79
CA LEU A 239 -13.21 -0.39 3.76
C LEU A 239 -14.04 -1.57 3.26
N HIS A 240 -13.50 -2.30 2.28
CA HIS A 240 -14.15 -3.50 1.71
C HIS A 240 -13.60 -4.83 2.23
N ARG A 241 -12.86 -4.83 3.34
CA ARG A 241 -12.34 -6.09 3.93
C ARG A 241 -13.48 -7.06 4.25
N ASP A 242 -13.28 -8.34 3.87
CA ASP A 242 -14.24 -9.43 4.03
C ASP A 242 -15.55 -9.25 3.23
N GLU A 243 -15.54 -8.44 2.17
CA GLU A 243 -16.70 -8.22 1.31
C GLU A 243 -16.62 -8.97 -0.01
N ILE A 244 -17.80 -9.29 -0.56
CA ILE A 244 -17.98 -9.78 -1.91
C ILE A 244 -18.80 -8.75 -2.68
N LEU A 245 -18.12 -7.95 -3.48
CA LEU A 245 -18.72 -6.92 -4.33
C LEU A 245 -19.48 -7.55 -5.52
N THR A 246 -20.36 -6.78 -6.14
CA THR A 246 -20.95 -7.17 -7.43
C THR A 246 -20.08 -6.64 -8.59
N ALA A 247 -20.22 -7.25 -9.77
CA ALA A 247 -19.47 -6.80 -10.96
C ALA A 247 -19.83 -5.37 -11.39
N GLU A 248 -21.06 -4.93 -11.08
CA GLU A 248 -21.58 -3.58 -11.39
C GLU A 248 -21.02 -2.51 -10.49
N GLN A 249 -20.58 -2.86 -9.27
CA GLN A 249 -19.92 -1.92 -8.35
C GLN A 249 -18.50 -1.55 -8.80
N LEU A 250 -17.88 -2.38 -9.65
CA LEU A 250 -16.52 -2.13 -10.15
C LEU A 250 -16.52 -1.39 -11.50
N PRO A 251 -15.62 -0.42 -11.71
CA PRO A 251 -14.55 -0.02 -10.80
C PRO A 251 -15.03 0.88 -9.66
N ILE A 252 -14.40 0.76 -8.48
CA ILE A 252 -14.54 1.71 -7.36
C ILE A 252 -13.27 2.55 -7.30
N ALA A 253 -13.42 3.86 -7.08
CA ALA A 253 -12.32 4.80 -6.95
C ALA A 253 -12.57 5.76 -5.80
N TYR A 254 -11.67 5.78 -4.80
CA TYR A 254 -11.74 6.65 -3.63
C TYR A 254 -10.56 7.61 -3.59
N THR A 255 -10.83 8.86 -3.18
CA THR A 255 -9.80 9.82 -2.77
C THR A 255 -9.96 10.16 -1.31
N ALA A 256 -8.84 10.27 -0.60
CA ALA A 256 -8.83 10.55 0.83
C ALA A 256 -7.66 11.44 1.23
N TYR A 257 -7.94 12.47 2.01
CA TYR A 257 -6.92 13.19 2.75
C TYR A 257 -6.62 12.50 4.08
N SER A 258 -5.34 12.42 4.45
CA SER A 258 -4.95 12.00 5.80
C SER A 258 -3.64 12.61 6.26
N ALA A 259 -3.52 12.78 7.59
CA ALA A 259 -2.21 12.85 8.23
C ALA A 259 -1.66 11.42 8.33
N ASN A 260 -0.40 11.25 7.95
CA ASN A 260 0.31 9.98 7.91
C ASN A 260 1.50 9.99 8.84
N PHE A 261 1.82 8.83 9.41
CA PHE A 261 2.82 8.71 10.47
C PHE A 261 3.80 7.58 10.13
N ARG A 262 5.12 7.92 10.08
CA ARG A 262 6.20 6.96 9.82
C ARG A 262 7.35 7.21 10.78
N SER A 263 7.85 6.15 11.44
CA SER A 263 9.01 6.27 12.34
C SER A 263 10.33 6.48 11.60
N GLU A 264 10.35 6.21 10.27
CA GLU A 264 11.54 6.40 9.42
C GLU A 264 12.78 5.67 9.97
N ALA A 265 12.60 4.47 10.51
CA ALA A 265 13.63 3.71 11.23
C ALA A 265 14.87 3.44 10.34
N GLY A 266 14.70 3.24 9.04
CA GLY A 266 15.77 2.97 8.07
C GLY A 266 16.40 4.21 7.41
N SER A 267 15.98 5.44 7.76
CA SER A 267 16.36 6.67 7.03
C SER A 267 17.35 7.57 7.75
N ALA A 268 18.19 7.02 8.61
CA ALA A 268 19.20 7.81 9.36
C ALA A 268 20.12 8.60 8.41
N GLY A 269 20.21 9.92 8.61
CA GLY A 269 21.10 10.81 7.85
C GLY A 269 20.57 11.29 6.49
N ARG A 270 19.43 10.79 5.99
CA ARG A 270 18.83 11.21 4.71
C ARG A 270 17.82 12.33 4.93
N ASP A 271 17.85 13.37 4.08
CA ASP A 271 16.87 14.47 4.06
C ASP A 271 16.50 14.97 5.47
N THR A 272 17.50 15.29 6.29
CA THR A 272 17.32 15.65 7.72
C THR A 272 16.74 17.05 7.93
N ARG A 273 16.68 17.88 6.89
CA ARG A 273 16.15 19.24 6.89
C ARG A 273 14.95 19.38 5.96
N GLY A 274 14.08 20.31 6.27
CA GLY A 274 12.97 20.70 5.41
C GLY A 274 11.77 19.76 5.47
N LEU A 275 11.01 19.70 4.35
CA LEU A 275 9.69 19.10 4.25
C LEU A 275 9.67 17.74 3.51
N ILE A 276 10.83 17.26 3.05
CA ILE A 276 10.89 16.06 2.19
C ILE A 276 10.65 14.79 2.98
N ARG A 277 11.20 14.69 4.20
CA ARG A 277 11.11 13.48 5.04
C ARG A 277 10.72 13.84 6.46
N GLN A 278 9.47 13.52 6.81
CA GLN A 278 8.85 13.88 8.09
C GLN A 278 8.23 12.64 8.75
N HIS A 279 8.20 12.64 10.11
CA HIS A 279 7.49 11.60 10.88
C HIS A 279 5.98 11.74 10.79
N GLN A 280 5.48 12.97 10.58
CA GLN A 280 4.08 13.27 10.32
C GLN A 280 3.98 14.16 9.08
N PHE A 281 3.19 13.74 8.09
CA PHE A 281 2.99 14.49 6.85
C PHE A 281 1.57 14.28 6.31
N ASN A 282 1.11 15.27 5.55
CA ASN A 282 -0.20 15.21 4.89
C ASN A 282 -0.08 14.64 3.47
N LYS A 283 -1.07 13.86 3.08
CA LYS A 283 -1.15 13.26 1.74
C LYS A 283 -2.60 13.15 1.30
N VAL A 284 -2.85 13.43 0.03
CA VAL A 284 -4.05 13.00 -0.67
C VAL A 284 -3.74 11.66 -1.32
N GLU A 285 -4.57 10.67 -1.07
CA GLU A 285 -4.39 9.30 -1.54
C GLU A 285 -5.51 8.93 -2.51
N LEU A 286 -5.16 8.17 -3.53
CA LEU A 286 -6.07 7.58 -4.50
C LEU A 286 -6.04 6.06 -4.33
N VAL A 287 -7.20 5.43 -4.21
CA VAL A 287 -7.32 3.97 -4.10
C VAL A 287 -8.36 3.49 -5.09
N ARG A 288 -8.05 2.41 -5.83
CA ARG A 288 -8.96 1.81 -6.79
C ARG A 288 -9.13 0.32 -6.57
N PHE A 289 -10.36 -0.16 -6.77
CA PHE A 289 -10.71 -1.58 -6.83
C PHE A 289 -11.24 -1.85 -8.23
N VAL A 290 -10.63 -2.79 -8.92
CA VAL A 290 -10.94 -3.06 -10.32
C VAL A 290 -11.02 -4.57 -10.61
N LYS A 291 -11.63 -4.94 -11.73
CA LYS A 291 -11.56 -6.30 -12.24
C LYS A 291 -10.12 -6.59 -12.68
N PRO A 292 -9.62 -7.83 -12.51
CA PRO A 292 -8.24 -8.19 -12.85
C PRO A 292 -7.78 -7.74 -14.24
N LYS A 293 -8.64 -7.91 -15.25
CA LYS A 293 -8.34 -7.56 -16.65
C LYS A 293 -8.11 -6.07 -16.90
N ASP A 294 -8.65 -5.21 -16.05
CA ASP A 294 -8.66 -3.75 -16.24
C ASP A 294 -7.54 -3.06 -15.42
N SER A 295 -6.79 -3.83 -14.59
CA SER A 295 -5.93 -3.24 -13.55
C SER A 295 -4.69 -2.49 -14.09
N TYR A 296 -4.13 -2.89 -15.22
CA TYR A 296 -2.98 -2.21 -15.79
C TYR A 296 -3.36 -0.93 -16.52
N GLU A 297 -4.51 -0.86 -17.19
CA GLU A 297 -5.08 0.38 -17.71
C GLU A 297 -5.47 1.33 -16.57
N ALA A 298 -6.01 0.77 -15.48
CA ALA A 298 -6.33 1.53 -14.29
C ALA A 298 -5.08 2.14 -13.62
N LEU A 299 -3.91 1.48 -13.69
CA LEU A 299 -2.63 2.03 -13.22
C LEU A 299 -2.19 3.23 -14.05
N GLU A 300 -2.25 3.13 -15.39
CA GLU A 300 -1.91 4.25 -16.27
C GLU A 300 -2.84 5.45 -16.03
N THR A 301 -4.15 5.20 -15.89
CA THR A 301 -5.14 6.24 -15.60
C THR A 301 -4.85 6.91 -14.23
N LEU A 302 -4.60 6.14 -13.19
CA LEU A 302 -4.33 6.65 -11.84
C LEU A 302 -3.04 7.48 -11.83
N THR A 303 -1.99 7.02 -12.52
CA THR A 303 -0.73 7.76 -12.66
C THR A 303 -0.97 9.09 -13.38
N GLY A 304 -1.74 9.10 -14.48
CA GLY A 304 -2.11 10.31 -15.18
C GLY A 304 -2.90 11.32 -14.31
N HIS A 305 -3.74 10.84 -13.39
CA HIS A 305 -4.45 11.69 -12.45
C HIS A 305 -3.50 12.37 -11.44
N ALA A 306 -2.48 11.65 -10.96
CA ALA A 306 -1.44 12.24 -10.10
C ALA A 306 -0.57 13.26 -10.86
N GLU A 307 -0.19 12.95 -12.11
CA GLU A 307 0.54 13.88 -13.00
C GLU A 307 -0.23 15.17 -13.25
N LYS A 308 -1.57 15.07 -13.41
CA LYS A 308 -2.44 16.22 -13.67
C LYS A 308 -2.34 17.30 -12.59
N VAL A 309 -2.15 16.90 -11.34
CA VAL A 309 -1.92 17.84 -10.21
C VAL A 309 -0.67 18.69 -10.47
N LEU A 310 0.45 18.06 -10.85
CA LEU A 310 1.70 18.76 -11.14
C LEU A 310 1.60 19.65 -12.38
N GLN A 311 0.89 19.18 -13.41
CA GLN A 311 0.64 19.96 -14.63
C GLN A 311 -0.14 21.23 -14.33
N LEU A 312 -1.20 21.16 -13.53
CA LEU A 312 -2.00 22.32 -13.14
C LEU A 312 -1.23 23.28 -12.21
N LEU A 313 -0.33 22.74 -11.39
CA LEU A 313 0.61 23.53 -10.58
C LEU A 313 1.79 24.06 -11.38
N ASN A 314 1.94 23.70 -12.67
CA ASN A 314 3.05 24.02 -13.56
C ASN A 314 4.42 23.70 -12.90
N LEU A 315 4.55 22.51 -12.32
CA LEU A 315 5.78 22.01 -11.71
C LEU A 315 6.41 20.95 -12.62
N PRO A 316 7.71 21.10 -13.00
CA PRO A 316 8.40 20.11 -13.82
C PRO A 316 8.54 18.77 -13.07
N TYR A 317 8.30 17.67 -13.78
CA TYR A 317 8.39 16.33 -13.21
C TYR A 317 8.86 15.31 -14.22
N ARG A 318 9.27 14.13 -13.72
CA ARG A 318 9.48 12.93 -14.51
C ARG A 318 8.72 11.75 -13.91
N VAL A 319 8.46 10.74 -14.73
CA VAL A 319 7.85 9.48 -14.31
C VAL A 319 8.84 8.35 -14.54
N LEU A 320 9.11 7.61 -13.48
CA LEU A 320 9.97 6.43 -13.49
C LEU A 320 9.14 5.16 -13.40
N ARG A 321 9.48 4.16 -14.19
CA ARG A 321 9.03 2.78 -13.99
C ARG A 321 10.05 2.06 -13.14
N MET A 322 9.62 1.61 -11.97
CA MET A 322 10.49 0.96 -11.00
C MET A 322 10.99 -0.38 -11.50
N CYS A 323 12.25 -0.68 -11.22
CA CYS A 323 12.86 -1.99 -11.47
C CYS A 323 12.47 -2.99 -10.36
N THR A 324 12.85 -4.26 -10.52
CA THR A 324 12.47 -5.32 -9.58
C THR A 324 13.00 -5.11 -8.17
N ALA A 325 14.18 -4.53 -7.99
CA ALA A 325 14.76 -4.25 -6.67
C ALA A 325 14.07 -3.09 -5.93
N ASP A 326 13.41 -2.18 -6.66
CA ASP A 326 12.81 -0.96 -6.08
C ASP A 326 11.26 -0.93 -6.15
N LEU A 327 10.65 -2.09 -6.36
CA LEU A 327 9.18 -2.21 -6.42
C LEU A 327 8.47 -1.96 -5.09
N GLY A 328 9.16 -2.17 -3.94
CA GLY A 328 8.51 -2.30 -2.65
C GLY A 328 7.79 -3.67 -2.51
N PHE A 329 7.46 -4.05 -1.29
CA PHE A 329 7.04 -5.41 -0.91
C PHE A 329 5.76 -5.91 -1.60
N THR A 330 4.76 -5.05 -1.72
CA THR A 330 3.40 -5.42 -2.12
C THR A 330 3.09 -5.24 -3.61
N ALA A 331 3.85 -4.39 -4.32
CA ALA A 331 3.56 -4.04 -5.69
C ALA A 331 4.00 -5.11 -6.70
N ALA A 332 3.13 -5.38 -7.69
CA ALA A 332 3.49 -6.13 -8.90
C ALA A 332 4.08 -5.21 -9.99
N LYS A 333 3.62 -3.96 -10.07
CA LYS A 333 4.16 -2.90 -10.93
C LYS A 333 3.97 -1.56 -10.24
N LYS A 334 4.96 -0.67 -10.35
CA LYS A 334 4.95 0.64 -9.70
C LYS A 334 5.56 1.69 -10.62
N TYR A 335 4.97 2.89 -10.60
CA TYR A 335 5.52 4.13 -11.14
C TYR A 335 5.78 5.10 -10.01
N ASP A 336 6.93 5.76 -10.01
CA ASP A 336 7.17 6.93 -9.17
C ASP A 336 7.14 8.19 -10.04
N ILE A 337 6.46 9.21 -9.54
CA ILE A 337 6.47 10.56 -10.11
C ILE A 337 7.40 11.38 -9.24
N GLU A 338 8.39 12.00 -9.86
CA GLU A 338 9.38 12.81 -9.19
C GLU A 338 9.31 14.25 -9.68
N VAL A 339 9.19 15.21 -8.75
CA VAL A 339 9.15 16.64 -9.02
C VAL A 339 10.55 17.24 -8.94
N TRP A 340 10.84 18.23 -9.77
CA TRP A 340 12.11 18.96 -9.74
C TRP A 340 12.24 19.81 -8.48
N ILE A 341 13.38 19.69 -7.78
CA ILE A 341 13.75 20.47 -6.61
C ILE A 341 15.05 21.22 -6.91
N PRO A 342 14.98 22.53 -7.20
CA PRO A 342 16.14 23.35 -7.60
C PRO A 342 17.34 23.30 -6.65
N SER A 343 17.14 23.34 -5.34
CA SER A 343 18.24 23.32 -4.36
C SER A 343 19.06 22.05 -4.36
N ASN A 344 18.48 20.96 -4.86
CA ASN A 344 19.15 19.66 -4.95
C ASN A 344 19.66 19.37 -6.37
N ASP A 345 19.34 20.24 -7.33
CA ASP A 345 19.60 20.01 -8.76
C ASP A 345 19.15 18.59 -9.21
N SER A 346 18.01 18.14 -8.70
CA SER A 346 17.52 16.78 -8.93
C SER A 346 16.01 16.68 -8.77
N TYR A 347 15.46 15.60 -9.34
CA TYR A 347 14.08 15.18 -9.10
C TYR A 347 13.94 14.46 -7.77
N ARG A 348 12.81 14.64 -7.09
CA ARG A 348 12.45 13.98 -5.83
C ARG A 348 11.06 13.36 -5.91
N GLU A 349 10.93 12.12 -5.46
CA GLU A 349 9.65 11.41 -5.41
C GLU A 349 8.57 12.23 -4.70
N ILE A 350 7.44 12.42 -5.35
CA ILE A 350 6.27 13.13 -4.81
C ILE A 350 5.01 12.25 -4.83
N SER A 351 4.98 11.24 -5.68
CA SER A 351 3.92 10.25 -5.75
C SER A 351 4.48 8.89 -6.15
N SER A 352 3.91 7.84 -5.58
CA SER A 352 4.16 6.46 -5.96
C SER A 352 2.82 5.82 -6.31
N CYS A 353 2.70 5.28 -7.54
CA CYS A 353 1.48 4.70 -8.09
C CYS A 353 1.70 3.21 -8.31
N SER A 354 0.92 2.35 -7.62
CA SER A 354 1.15 0.91 -7.58
C SER A 354 -0.07 0.11 -7.99
N ASN A 355 0.18 -0.99 -8.71
CA ASN A 355 -0.78 -2.08 -8.92
C ASN A 355 -0.31 -3.28 -8.10
N PHE A 356 -1.17 -3.73 -7.19
CA PHE A 356 -0.89 -4.88 -6.31
C PHE A 356 -1.44 -6.19 -6.86
N GLU A 357 -2.12 -6.15 -8.00
CA GLU A 357 -2.93 -7.26 -8.46
C GLU A 357 -3.88 -7.75 -7.34
N ASP A 358 -3.97 -9.06 -7.10
CA ASP A 358 -4.81 -9.62 -6.05
C ASP A 358 -4.10 -9.77 -4.69
N PHE A 359 -2.86 -9.29 -4.55
CA PHE A 359 -2.03 -9.50 -3.35
C PHE A 359 -2.66 -8.96 -2.07
N GLN A 360 -3.13 -7.71 -2.08
CA GLN A 360 -3.82 -7.09 -0.96
C GLN A 360 -5.23 -7.65 -0.80
N ALA A 361 -5.95 -7.85 -1.90
CA ALA A 361 -7.29 -8.42 -1.89
C ALA A 361 -7.32 -9.81 -1.25
N ARG A 362 -6.26 -10.63 -1.42
CA ARG A 362 -6.13 -11.91 -0.73
C ARG A 362 -5.88 -11.77 0.77
N ARG A 363 -5.12 -10.76 1.19
CA ARG A 363 -4.87 -10.47 2.62
C ARG A 363 -6.11 -9.93 3.33
N ALA A 364 -6.84 -9.04 2.66
CA ALA A 364 -8.04 -8.39 3.19
C ALA A 364 -9.35 -9.14 2.81
N ASN A 365 -9.25 -10.26 2.08
CA ASN A 365 -10.38 -11.08 1.63
C ASN A 365 -11.44 -10.29 0.84
N ILE A 366 -10.99 -9.41 -0.08
CA ILE A 366 -11.86 -8.58 -0.92
C ILE A 366 -12.11 -9.27 -2.25
N LYS A 367 -13.35 -9.62 -2.53
CA LYS A 367 -13.74 -10.35 -3.72
C LYS A 367 -14.85 -9.62 -4.48
N TYR A 368 -15.05 -10.04 -5.71
CA TYR A 368 -16.24 -9.66 -6.46
C TYR A 368 -16.86 -10.90 -7.12
N ARG A 369 -18.13 -10.81 -7.47
CA ARG A 369 -18.83 -11.87 -8.18
C ARG A 369 -19.00 -11.42 -9.64
N PRO A 370 -18.34 -12.09 -10.61
CA PRO A 370 -18.44 -11.71 -12.04
C PRO A 370 -19.87 -11.77 -12.57
N GLU A 371 -20.63 -12.77 -12.12
CA GLU A 371 -22.03 -13.00 -12.44
C GLU A 371 -22.78 -13.52 -11.21
N PRO A 372 -24.11 -13.37 -11.08
CA PRO A 372 -24.87 -13.67 -9.85
C PRO A 372 -24.67 -15.08 -9.27
N LYS A 373 -24.34 -16.08 -10.09
CA LYS A 373 -24.11 -17.47 -9.67
C LYS A 373 -22.66 -17.93 -9.81
N ALA A 374 -21.77 -17.10 -10.32
CA ALA A 374 -20.36 -17.42 -10.48
C ALA A 374 -19.64 -17.51 -9.11
N LYS A 375 -18.52 -18.23 -9.08
CA LYS A 375 -17.64 -18.21 -7.91
C LYS A 375 -17.02 -16.81 -7.77
N PRO A 376 -16.93 -16.30 -6.54
CA PRO A 376 -16.23 -15.02 -6.31
C PRO A 376 -14.76 -15.11 -6.70
N GLU A 377 -14.26 -14.04 -7.31
CA GLU A 377 -12.86 -13.81 -7.66
C GLU A 377 -12.31 -12.66 -6.81
N PHE A 378 -10.99 -12.62 -6.61
CA PHE A 378 -10.36 -11.49 -5.95
C PHE A 378 -10.32 -10.28 -6.88
N VAL A 379 -10.60 -9.09 -6.33
CA VAL A 379 -10.38 -7.83 -7.05
C VAL A 379 -8.88 -7.56 -7.17
N HIS A 380 -8.49 -6.70 -8.10
CA HIS A 380 -7.18 -6.05 -8.07
C HIS A 380 -7.30 -4.70 -7.36
N THR A 381 -6.31 -4.38 -6.53
CA THR A 381 -6.22 -3.09 -5.82
C THR A 381 -5.07 -2.27 -6.36
N LEU A 382 -5.27 -0.96 -6.40
CA LEU A 382 -4.26 0.01 -6.81
C LEU A 382 -4.29 1.18 -5.85
N ASN A 383 -3.15 1.82 -5.66
CA ASN A 383 -3.07 3.12 -4.99
C ASN A 383 -2.14 4.08 -5.71
N GLY A 384 -2.23 5.35 -5.33
CA GLY A 384 -1.26 6.36 -5.70
C GLY A 384 -1.46 7.63 -4.88
N SER A 385 -0.37 8.37 -4.66
CA SER A 385 -0.49 9.67 -4.01
C SER A 385 -0.97 10.71 -5.02
N GLY A 386 -1.95 11.47 -4.64
CA GLY A 386 -2.50 12.51 -5.46
C GLY A 386 -2.41 13.95 -4.91
N LEU A 387 -1.36 14.41 -4.16
CA LEU A 387 0.04 14.05 -3.96
C LEU A 387 0.44 14.06 -2.45
N ALA A 388 1.76 13.93 -2.17
CA ALA A 388 2.36 14.26 -0.88
C ALA A 388 2.39 15.78 -0.68
N VAL A 389 1.58 16.33 0.23
CA VAL A 389 1.31 17.77 0.33
C VAL A 389 2.56 18.55 0.74
N GLY A 390 3.30 18.10 1.76
CA GLY A 390 4.51 18.78 2.22
C GLY A 390 5.61 18.84 1.15
N ARG A 391 5.78 17.79 0.34
CA ARG A 391 6.71 17.79 -0.81
C ARG A 391 6.25 18.74 -1.91
N THR A 392 4.94 18.85 -2.11
CA THR A 392 4.36 19.82 -3.06
C THR A 392 4.60 21.25 -2.59
N VAL A 393 4.46 21.53 -1.28
CA VAL A 393 4.84 22.84 -0.69
C VAL A 393 6.31 23.13 -0.95
N ALA A 394 7.22 22.18 -0.68
CA ALA A 394 8.65 22.36 -0.94
C ALA A 394 8.93 22.69 -2.41
N ALA A 395 8.32 21.94 -3.33
CA ALA A 395 8.47 22.16 -4.78
C ALA A 395 7.94 23.54 -5.21
N ILE A 396 6.79 23.99 -4.69
CA ILE A 396 6.27 25.34 -4.98
C ILE A 396 7.21 26.40 -4.45
N LEU A 397 7.66 26.30 -3.21
CA LEU A 397 8.58 27.29 -2.62
C LEU A 397 9.83 27.44 -3.48
N GLU A 398 10.45 26.35 -3.90
CA GLU A 398 11.70 26.41 -4.64
C GLU A 398 11.54 26.80 -6.11
N ASN A 399 10.50 26.29 -6.81
CA ASN A 399 10.29 26.62 -8.23
C ASN A 399 9.68 28.00 -8.46
N TYR A 400 8.95 28.56 -7.49
CA TYR A 400 8.22 29.82 -7.61
C TYR A 400 8.85 30.97 -6.83
N GLN A 401 10.07 30.78 -6.30
CA GLN A 401 10.82 31.83 -5.59
C GLN A 401 11.25 32.94 -6.56
N GLU A 402 11.30 34.17 -6.01
CA GLU A 402 11.75 35.35 -6.70
C GLU A 402 13.04 35.89 -6.03
N GLU A 403 13.78 36.78 -6.71
CA GLU A 403 15.05 37.34 -6.22
C GLU A 403 14.87 38.09 -4.91
N ASP A 404 13.72 38.72 -4.66
CA ASP A 404 13.38 39.42 -3.42
C ASP A 404 13.03 38.50 -2.25
N GLY A 405 13.11 37.19 -2.43
CA GLY A 405 12.76 36.18 -1.44
C GLY A 405 11.26 35.92 -1.31
N SER A 406 10.43 36.55 -2.12
CA SER A 406 9.00 36.22 -2.20
C SER A 406 8.75 34.93 -3.00
N VAL A 407 7.57 34.34 -2.84
CA VAL A 407 7.15 33.15 -3.59
C VAL A 407 5.81 33.42 -4.25
N VAL A 408 5.75 33.25 -5.57
CA VAL A 408 4.52 33.38 -6.36
C VAL A 408 3.62 32.19 -6.08
N ILE A 409 2.34 32.44 -5.89
CA ILE A 409 1.33 31.38 -5.74
C ILE A 409 0.86 30.92 -7.12
N PRO A 410 0.94 29.61 -7.43
CA PRO A 410 0.37 29.06 -8.66
C PRO A 410 -1.08 29.51 -8.87
N GLU A 411 -1.44 29.88 -10.09
CA GLU A 411 -2.76 30.48 -10.39
C GLU A 411 -3.93 29.61 -9.91
N VAL A 412 -3.82 28.30 -10.09
CA VAL A 412 -4.87 27.34 -9.69
C VAL A 412 -5.13 27.32 -8.17
N LEU A 413 -4.15 27.73 -7.37
CA LEU A 413 -4.28 27.78 -5.89
C LEU A 413 -4.79 29.14 -5.38
N ARG A 414 -4.75 30.22 -6.16
CA ARG A 414 -5.15 31.55 -5.72
C ARG A 414 -6.56 31.62 -5.15
N PRO A 415 -7.59 30.97 -5.75
CA PRO A 415 -8.93 30.95 -5.17
C PRO A 415 -8.94 30.36 -3.73
N TYR A 416 -8.19 29.29 -3.51
CA TYR A 416 -8.06 28.65 -2.17
C TYR A 416 -7.22 29.50 -1.20
N MET A 417 -6.37 30.37 -1.72
CA MET A 417 -5.53 31.30 -0.95
C MET A 417 -6.18 32.67 -0.71
N GLY A 418 -7.47 32.83 -1.06
CA GLY A 418 -8.21 34.10 -0.97
C GLY A 418 -7.63 35.17 -1.91
N ASN A 419 -7.31 34.75 -3.10
CA ASN A 419 -6.72 35.53 -4.19
C ASN A 419 -5.35 36.16 -3.83
N THR A 420 -4.62 35.56 -2.89
CA THR A 420 -3.23 35.94 -2.60
C THR A 420 -2.34 35.50 -3.77
N GLU A 421 -1.60 36.43 -4.36
CA GLU A 421 -0.74 36.16 -5.51
C GLU A 421 0.70 35.80 -5.13
N LYS A 422 1.19 36.35 -4.01
CA LYS A 422 2.56 36.14 -3.50
C LYS A 422 2.59 36.00 -1.99
N ILE A 423 3.53 35.19 -1.50
CA ILE A 423 3.96 35.19 -0.10
C ILE A 423 5.22 36.05 -0.02
N THR A 424 5.19 37.08 0.78
CA THR A 424 6.29 38.04 0.92
C THR A 424 6.91 38.01 2.32
N VAL A 425 8.17 38.35 2.43
CA VAL A 425 8.84 38.60 3.72
C VAL A 425 8.09 39.73 4.41
N LYS A 426 7.80 39.58 5.69
CA LYS A 426 7.10 40.58 6.50
C LYS A 426 8.09 41.68 6.97
#